data_7a4be4d573c698b9377be37df505a41b
#
_entry.id   7a4be4d573c698b9377be37df505a41b
#
_cell.length_a   1.000
_cell.length_b   1.000
_cell.length_c   1.000
_cell.angle_alpha   90.00
_cell.angle_beta   90.00
_cell.angle_gamma   90.00
#
_symmetry.space_group_name_H-M   'P 1'
#
loop_
_entity.id
_entity.type
_entity.pdbx_description
1 polymer ?
#
loop_
_entity_poly.entity_id
_entity_poly.type
_entity_poly.pdbx_seq_one_letter_code
_entity_poly.pdbx_strand_id
1 'polypeptide(L)'
;EYASRSRTVESALAEAIHLCNIERNGDIVEMTSYAPLLCHEKHQNWNPDLIYFNASQITPTPNYHTQALFSQFSGNQYVTSHVDIAKDLAYRVAVSVVKDSRTGETMLKLVNALPATVNLKLDGISLPDDSRVVGFDGNPSDMKVKTFDAMRREKLINVKNSVLQLPAYSVMAISFNSNM
;
A
#
# COMPACT_ATOMS: atom_id res chain seq x y z
N GLU A 1 -12.06 -8.23 -10.66
CA GLU A 1 -12.61 -7.06 -9.96
C GLU A 1 -12.70 -7.32 -8.47
N TYR A 2 -12.25 -6.39 -7.66
CA TYR A 2 -12.37 -6.43 -6.21
C TYR A 2 -12.57 -5.02 -5.66
N ALA A 3 -13.53 -4.88 -4.76
CA ALA A 3 -13.70 -3.71 -3.92
C ALA A 3 -14.13 -4.16 -2.52
N SER A 4 -13.52 -3.61 -1.48
CA SER A 4 -13.98 -3.82 -0.12
C SER A 4 -15.31 -3.10 0.14
N ARG A 5 -16.10 -3.56 1.10
CA ARG A 5 -17.49 -3.12 1.31
C ARG A 5 -17.65 -1.75 1.99
N SER A 6 -16.58 -1.00 2.15
CA SER A 6 -16.63 0.34 2.74
C SER A 6 -15.56 1.25 2.18
N ARG A 7 -15.62 2.53 2.51
CA ARG A 7 -14.64 3.56 2.12
C ARG A 7 -13.83 4.09 3.30
N THR A 8 -13.52 3.20 4.23
CA THR A 8 -12.74 3.53 5.43
C THR A 8 -11.28 3.14 5.26
N VAL A 9 -10.42 3.60 6.17
CA VAL A 9 -9.02 3.18 6.22
C VAL A 9 -8.92 1.66 6.39
N GLU A 10 -9.75 1.02 7.21
CA GLU A 10 -9.76 -0.44 7.35
C GLU A 10 -10.03 -1.15 6.01
N SER A 11 -10.97 -0.61 5.24
CA SER A 11 -11.27 -1.11 3.89
C SER A 11 -10.08 -0.98 2.95
N ALA A 12 -9.43 0.18 2.97
CA ALA A 12 -8.23 0.43 2.16
C ALA A 12 -7.06 -0.50 2.53
N LEU A 13 -6.88 -0.82 3.81
CA LEU A 13 -5.87 -1.79 4.27
C LEU A 13 -6.20 -3.20 3.79
N ALA A 14 -7.47 -3.61 3.84
CA ALA A 14 -7.90 -4.91 3.32
C ALA A 14 -7.63 -5.03 1.81
N GLU A 15 -7.87 -3.97 1.05
CA GLU A 15 -7.54 -3.92 -0.37
C GLU A 15 -6.04 -3.94 -0.62
N ALA A 16 -5.24 -3.23 0.19
CA ALA A 16 -3.79 -3.26 0.08
C ALA A 16 -3.22 -4.68 0.30
N ILE A 17 -3.73 -5.41 1.30
CA ILE A 17 -3.38 -6.81 1.54
C ILE A 17 -3.77 -7.68 0.34
N HIS A 18 -4.97 -7.47 -0.22
CA HIS A 18 -5.41 -8.18 -1.41
C HIS A 18 -4.51 -7.90 -2.62
N LEU A 19 -4.14 -6.64 -2.86
CA LEU A 19 -3.24 -6.26 -3.95
C LEU A 19 -1.83 -6.84 -3.79
N CYS A 20 -1.30 -6.95 -2.56
CA CYS A 20 -0.05 -7.69 -2.33
C CYS A 20 -0.16 -9.16 -2.78
N ASN A 21 -1.31 -9.80 -2.53
CA ASN A 21 -1.55 -11.17 -2.99
C ASN A 21 -1.74 -11.26 -4.51
N ILE A 22 -2.35 -10.26 -5.15
CA ILE A 22 -2.45 -10.15 -6.61
C ILE A 22 -1.06 -10.09 -7.24
N GLU A 23 -0.18 -9.21 -6.76
CA GLU A 23 1.18 -9.11 -7.28
C GLU A 23 1.98 -10.41 -7.09
N ARG A 24 1.75 -11.13 -6.00
CA ARG A 24 2.35 -12.46 -5.76
C ARG A 24 1.92 -13.50 -6.79
N ASN A 25 0.72 -13.37 -7.34
CA ASN A 25 0.14 -14.25 -8.35
C ASN A 25 0.15 -13.60 -9.75
N GLY A 26 1.10 -12.73 -10.03
CA GLY A 26 1.24 -12.04 -11.30
C GLY A 26 1.63 -12.94 -12.48
N ASP A 27 1.90 -14.21 -12.25
CA ASP A 27 2.06 -15.24 -13.26
C ASP A 27 0.73 -15.68 -13.89
N ILE A 28 -0.39 -15.45 -13.18
CA ILE A 28 -1.75 -15.83 -13.64
C ILE A 28 -2.72 -14.65 -13.64
N VAL A 29 -2.46 -13.58 -12.90
CA VAL A 29 -3.33 -12.40 -12.83
C VAL A 29 -2.76 -11.28 -13.70
N GLU A 30 -3.33 -11.10 -14.87
CA GLU A 30 -2.88 -10.09 -15.84
C GLU A 30 -3.32 -8.66 -15.47
N MET A 31 -4.53 -8.50 -14.91
CA MET A 31 -5.09 -7.18 -14.63
C MET A 31 -6.08 -7.21 -13.47
N THR A 32 -6.09 -6.14 -12.71
CA THR A 32 -7.11 -5.88 -11.70
C THR A 32 -7.78 -4.53 -11.94
N SER A 33 -9.05 -4.41 -11.55
CA SER A 33 -9.76 -3.13 -11.60
C SER A 33 -10.63 -2.94 -10.36
N TYR A 34 -10.75 -1.69 -9.94
CA TYR A 34 -11.73 -1.28 -8.94
C TYR A 34 -13.00 -0.80 -9.65
N ALA A 35 -14.16 -1.19 -9.14
CA ALA A 35 -15.44 -0.71 -9.65
C ALA A 35 -16.48 -0.59 -8.53
N PRO A 36 -17.36 0.43 -8.59
CA PRO A 36 -17.35 1.57 -9.53
C PRO A 36 -16.26 2.61 -9.20
N LEU A 37 -15.80 3.35 -10.23
CA LEU A 37 -14.75 4.36 -10.06
C LEU A 37 -15.24 5.69 -9.55
N LEU A 38 -16.34 6.21 -10.12
CA LEU A 38 -16.79 7.58 -9.91
C LEU A 38 -18.23 7.62 -9.43
N CYS A 39 -18.49 8.45 -8.42
CA CYS A 39 -19.80 8.67 -7.87
C CYS A 39 -20.10 10.17 -7.71
N HIS A 40 -21.17 10.64 -8.32
CA HIS A 40 -21.73 11.94 -7.98
C HIS A 40 -22.49 11.85 -6.66
N GLU A 41 -22.08 12.62 -5.64
CA GLU A 41 -22.59 12.50 -4.25
C GLU A 41 -24.11 12.52 -4.10
N LYS A 42 -24.82 13.21 -4.99
CA LYS A 42 -26.30 13.32 -4.98
C LYS A 42 -27.00 12.23 -5.80
N HIS A 43 -26.26 11.40 -6.52
CA HIS A 43 -26.81 10.42 -7.47
C HIS A 43 -26.12 9.06 -7.29
N GLN A 44 -26.10 8.57 -6.05
CA GLN A 44 -25.53 7.27 -5.72
C GLN A 44 -26.49 6.14 -6.05
N ASN A 45 -26.05 5.21 -6.88
CA ASN A 45 -26.74 3.92 -7.10
C ASN A 45 -25.98 2.76 -6.47
N TRP A 46 -24.74 2.98 -6.05
CA TRP A 46 -23.84 2.00 -5.44
C TRP A 46 -23.01 2.63 -4.32
N ASN A 47 -22.58 1.82 -3.37
CA ASN A 47 -21.67 2.22 -2.29
C ASN A 47 -20.90 0.98 -1.81
N PRO A 48 -19.56 1.00 -1.73
CA PRO A 48 -18.69 2.16 -1.96
C PRO A 48 -18.28 2.35 -3.43
N ASP A 49 -17.96 3.59 -3.77
CA ASP A 49 -17.27 3.98 -5.00
C ASP A 49 -15.86 4.50 -4.66
N LEU A 50 -14.96 4.58 -5.63
CA LEU A 50 -13.58 4.94 -5.39
C LEU A 50 -13.35 6.43 -5.18
N ILE A 51 -14.00 7.27 -6.00
CA ILE A 51 -13.88 8.71 -5.99
C ILE A 51 -15.27 9.35 -6.00
N TYR A 52 -15.55 10.14 -4.97
CA TYR A 52 -16.77 10.92 -4.88
C TYR A 52 -16.54 12.33 -5.38
N PHE A 53 -17.52 12.91 -6.04
CA PHE A 53 -17.43 14.27 -6.54
C PHE A 53 -18.77 14.98 -6.55
N ASN A 54 -18.70 16.31 -6.57
CA ASN A 54 -19.82 17.20 -6.81
C ASN A 54 -19.36 18.36 -7.73
N ALA A 55 -20.17 19.41 -7.89
CA ALA A 55 -19.84 20.52 -8.78
C ALA A 55 -18.58 21.31 -8.41
N SER A 56 -18.09 21.21 -7.17
CA SER A 56 -16.99 22.03 -6.65
C SER A 56 -15.87 21.24 -5.99
N GLN A 57 -16.08 19.95 -5.71
CA GLN A 57 -15.14 19.15 -4.94
C GLN A 57 -14.98 17.74 -5.52
N ILE A 58 -13.78 17.20 -5.37
CA ILE A 58 -13.45 15.79 -5.59
C ILE A 58 -12.95 15.22 -4.27
N THR A 59 -13.52 14.11 -3.86
CA THR A 59 -13.21 13.44 -2.59
C THR A 59 -12.74 12.01 -2.87
N PRO A 60 -11.44 11.78 -3.04
CA PRO A 60 -10.88 10.43 -3.12
C PRO A 60 -11.05 9.72 -1.78
N THR A 61 -11.36 8.43 -1.83
CA THR A 61 -11.48 7.59 -0.64
C THR A 61 -10.11 7.07 -0.17
N PRO A 62 -9.97 6.52 1.02
CA PRO A 62 -8.80 5.74 1.42
C PRO A 62 -8.43 4.63 0.42
N ASN A 63 -9.43 3.97 -0.16
CA ASN A 63 -9.27 2.95 -1.19
C ASN A 63 -8.60 3.50 -2.46
N TYR A 64 -8.93 4.74 -2.85
CA TYR A 64 -8.24 5.44 -3.95
C TYR A 64 -6.73 5.56 -3.68
N HIS A 65 -6.35 5.95 -2.47
CA HIS A 65 -4.93 6.09 -2.12
C HIS A 65 -4.20 4.75 -2.17
N THR A 66 -4.86 3.64 -1.79
CA THR A 66 -4.32 2.29 -1.98
C THR A 66 -4.11 1.96 -3.47
N GLN A 67 -5.14 2.14 -4.31
CA GLN A 67 -5.05 1.86 -5.74
C GLN A 67 -3.97 2.71 -6.43
N ALA A 68 -3.93 4.01 -6.12
CA ALA A 68 -2.93 4.94 -6.65
C ALA A 68 -1.50 4.54 -6.26
N LEU A 69 -1.30 4.14 -4.99
CA LEU A 69 0.01 3.71 -4.50
C LEU A 69 0.48 2.45 -5.22
N PHE A 70 -0.33 1.42 -5.33
CA PHE A 70 0.03 0.19 -6.04
C PHE A 70 0.26 0.42 -7.52
N SER A 71 -0.51 1.30 -8.16
CA SER A 71 -0.33 1.68 -9.56
C SER A 71 0.98 2.45 -9.80
N GLN A 72 1.30 3.41 -8.94
CA GLN A 72 2.53 4.22 -9.06
C GLN A 72 3.81 3.41 -8.75
N PHE A 73 3.72 2.42 -7.89
CA PHE A 73 4.83 1.55 -7.48
C PHE A 73 4.68 0.15 -8.09
N SER A 74 4.24 0.08 -9.33
CA SER A 74 4.10 -1.18 -10.07
C SER A 74 5.40 -1.64 -10.70
N GLY A 75 5.53 -2.94 -10.90
CA GLY A 75 6.65 -3.56 -11.60
C GLY A 75 6.16 -4.73 -12.46
N ASN A 76 7.03 -5.26 -13.29
CA ASN A 76 6.71 -6.38 -14.19
C ASN A 76 7.35 -7.71 -13.76
N GLN A 77 8.04 -7.70 -12.63
CA GLN A 77 8.64 -8.91 -12.03
C GLN A 77 8.33 -8.95 -10.54
N TYR A 78 7.68 -10.02 -10.08
CA TYR A 78 7.51 -10.27 -8.65
C TYR A 78 8.79 -10.86 -8.06
N VAL A 79 9.24 -10.31 -6.94
CA VAL A 79 10.36 -10.85 -6.16
C VAL A 79 9.80 -11.62 -4.98
N THR A 80 10.07 -12.92 -4.92
CA THR A 80 9.57 -13.77 -3.83
C THR A 80 9.93 -13.18 -2.48
N SER A 81 8.90 -12.89 -1.70
CA SER A 81 9.02 -12.29 -0.37
C SER A 81 8.22 -13.07 0.66
N HIS A 82 8.69 -13.09 1.89
CA HIS A 82 8.07 -13.77 3.00
C HIS A 82 8.01 -12.86 4.22
N VAL A 83 6.94 -12.98 5.01
CA VAL A 83 6.79 -12.30 6.29
C VAL A 83 6.83 -13.36 7.39
N ASP A 84 7.83 -13.26 8.25
CA ASP A 84 7.89 -14.06 9.47
C ASP A 84 7.21 -13.29 10.62
N ILE A 85 6.03 -13.75 10.99
CA ILE A 85 5.19 -13.15 12.03
C ILE A 85 4.31 -14.24 12.67
N ALA A 86 3.84 -14.01 13.88
CA ALA A 86 2.92 -14.92 14.56
C ALA A 86 1.68 -15.21 13.69
N LYS A 87 1.27 -16.49 13.62
CA LYS A 87 0.22 -16.96 12.70
C LYS A 87 -1.13 -16.24 12.85
N ASP A 88 -1.47 -15.87 14.07
CA ASP A 88 -2.69 -15.12 14.40
C ASP A 88 -2.67 -13.66 13.92
N LEU A 89 -1.49 -13.13 13.57
CA LEU A 89 -1.31 -11.79 13.02
C LEU A 89 -1.03 -11.76 11.51
N ALA A 90 -0.72 -12.92 10.91
CA ALA A 90 -0.25 -13.02 9.53
C ALA A 90 -1.23 -12.46 8.48
N TYR A 91 -2.53 -12.45 8.78
CA TYR A 91 -3.54 -11.90 7.88
C TYR A 91 -3.67 -10.37 7.96
N ARG A 92 -2.97 -9.72 8.90
CA ARG A 92 -3.01 -8.27 9.12
C ARG A 92 -1.74 -7.53 8.70
N VAL A 93 -0.70 -8.26 8.30
CA VAL A 93 0.55 -7.68 7.81
C VAL A 93 0.87 -8.31 6.46
N ALA A 94 1.06 -7.48 5.44
CA ALA A 94 1.39 -7.97 4.11
C ALA A 94 2.58 -7.23 3.53
N VAL A 95 3.31 -7.94 2.66
CA VAL A 95 4.46 -7.44 1.93
C VAL A 95 4.35 -7.88 0.48
N SER A 96 4.70 -6.98 -0.42
CA SER A 96 4.96 -7.31 -1.83
C SER A 96 6.22 -6.60 -2.29
N VAL A 97 7.05 -7.32 -3.04
CA VAL A 97 8.25 -6.78 -3.67
C VAL A 97 8.14 -7.01 -5.17
N VAL A 98 8.22 -5.95 -5.94
CA VAL A 98 8.24 -6.03 -7.40
C VAL A 98 9.41 -5.23 -7.95
N LYS A 99 9.87 -5.60 -9.13
CA LYS A 99 10.94 -4.90 -9.87
C LYS A 99 10.43 -4.48 -11.24
N ASP A 100 10.79 -3.29 -11.67
CA ASP A 100 10.68 -2.91 -13.08
C ASP A 100 11.99 -3.29 -13.81
N SER A 101 11.92 -4.29 -14.66
CA SER A 101 13.09 -4.78 -15.40
C SER A 101 13.67 -3.76 -16.40
N ARG A 102 12.90 -2.72 -16.76
CA ARG A 102 13.34 -1.68 -17.71
C ARG A 102 14.15 -0.60 -17.02
N THR A 103 13.78 -0.24 -15.80
CA THR A 103 14.45 0.81 -15.01
C THR A 103 15.44 0.26 -14.00
N GLY A 104 15.27 -1.01 -13.61
CA GLY A 104 16.01 -1.64 -12.52
C GLY A 104 15.48 -1.26 -11.13
N GLU A 105 14.45 -0.41 -11.06
CA GLU A 105 13.87 0.04 -9.81
C GLU A 105 13.14 -1.11 -9.09
N THR A 106 13.37 -1.21 -7.80
CA THR A 106 12.69 -2.17 -6.91
C THR A 106 11.69 -1.42 -6.05
N MET A 107 10.47 -1.93 -5.96
CA MET A 107 9.38 -1.37 -5.18
C MET A 107 8.95 -2.36 -4.10
N LEU A 108 9.06 -1.93 -2.85
CA LEU A 108 8.63 -2.67 -1.66
C LEU A 108 7.34 -2.04 -1.14
N LYS A 109 6.27 -2.81 -1.07
CA LYS A 109 5.00 -2.41 -0.48
C LYS A 109 4.75 -3.14 0.82
N LEU A 110 4.36 -2.39 1.85
CA LEU A 110 4.19 -2.86 3.21
C LEU A 110 2.82 -2.42 3.72
N VAL A 111 2.09 -3.35 4.32
CA VAL A 111 0.76 -3.09 4.90
C VAL A 111 0.75 -3.53 6.35
N ASN A 112 0.32 -2.63 7.23
CA ASN A 112 0.09 -2.92 8.63
C ASN A 112 -1.37 -2.60 8.99
N ALA A 113 -2.19 -3.62 9.15
CA ALA A 113 -3.57 -3.49 9.62
C ALA A 113 -3.72 -3.77 11.13
N LEU A 114 -2.61 -3.72 11.88
CA LEU A 114 -2.61 -3.87 13.34
C LEU A 114 -2.78 -2.51 14.03
N PRO A 115 -3.32 -2.48 15.26
CA PRO A 115 -3.48 -1.27 16.05
C PRO A 115 -2.18 -0.78 16.72
N ALA A 116 -1.04 -1.30 16.28
CA ALA A 116 0.28 -0.99 16.84
C ALA A 116 1.31 -0.82 15.73
N THR A 117 2.33 -0.01 16.00
CA THR A 117 3.50 0.09 15.12
C THR A 117 4.24 -1.25 15.09
N VAL A 118 4.56 -1.72 13.89
CA VAL A 118 5.35 -2.94 13.67
C VAL A 118 6.77 -2.55 13.32
N ASN A 119 7.74 -3.15 14.01
CA ASN A 119 9.15 -3.03 13.66
C ASN A 119 9.51 -4.21 12.75
N LEU A 120 9.72 -3.93 11.47
CA LEU A 120 10.09 -4.91 10.46
C LEU A 120 11.62 -4.92 10.31
N LYS A 121 12.23 -6.07 10.53
CA LYS A 121 13.61 -6.32 10.11
C LYS A 121 13.58 -6.76 8.65
N LEU A 122 14.29 -6.04 7.80
CA LEU A 122 14.47 -6.43 6.41
C LEU A 122 15.67 -7.37 6.30
N ASP A 123 15.45 -8.52 5.66
CA ASP A 123 16.47 -9.49 5.33
C ASP A 123 16.55 -9.66 3.81
N GLY A 124 17.76 -9.73 3.27
CA GLY A 124 17.99 -9.81 1.82
C GLY A 124 17.79 -8.51 1.04
N ILE A 125 17.38 -7.41 1.69
CA ILE A 125 17.20 -6.10 1.07
C ILE A 125 17.95 -5.04 1.88
N SER A 126 18.80 -4.27 1.21
CA SER A 126 19.40 -3.05 1.75
C SER A 126 18.73 -1.84 1.14
N LEU A 127 18.20 -0.96 1.98
CA LEU A 127 17.55 0.28 1.53
C LEU A 127 18.60 1.40 1.41
N PRO A 128 18.89 1.88 0.18
CA PRO A 128 19.75 3.03 -0.03
C PRO A 128 19.22 4.30 0.65
N ASP A 129 20.12 5.25 0.94
CA ASP A 129 19.76 6.49 1.60
C ASP A 129 18.86 7.40 0.76
N ASP A 130 18.85 7.27 -0.54
CA ASP A 130 18.01 7.98 -1.50
C ASP A 130 16.70 7.28 -1.82
N SER A 131 16.35 6.16 -1.12
CA SER A 131 15.08 5.48 -1.34
C SER A 131 13.89 6.44 -1.15
N ARG A 132 12.96 6.41 -2.07
CA ARG A 132 11.71 7.18 -1.95
C ARG A 132 10.73 6.41 -1.07
N VAL A 133 10.14 7.08 -0.09
CA VAL A 133 9.12 6.49 0.81
C VAL A 133 7.86 7.31 0.73
N VAL A 134 6.75 6.69 0.40
CA VAL A 134 5.41 7.29 0.41
C VAL A 134 4.42 6.35 1.05
N GLY A 135 3.32 6.90 1.54
CA GLY A 135 2.27 6.07 2.12
C GLY A 135 1.18 6.89 2.78
N PHE A 136 0.39 6.20 3.55
CA PHE A 136 -0.64 6.81 4.38
C PHE A 136 -0.87 6.00 5.67
N ASP A 137 -1.40 6.67 6.66
CA ASP A 137 -1.95 6.09 7.89
C ASP A 137 -3.29 6.76 8.25
N GLY A 138 -4.01 6.18 9.21
CA GLY A 138 -5.26 6.74 9.71
C GLY A 138 -5.92 5.84 10.74
N ASN A 139 -7.01 6.32 11.38
CA ASN A 139 -7.82 5.42 12.18
C ASN A 139 -8.65 4.51 11.28
N PRO A 140 -8.92 3.25 11.67
CA PRO A 140 -9.60 2.27 10.81
C PRO A 140 -11.00 2.71 10.36
N SER A 141 -11.72 3.49 11.17
CA SER A 141 -13.07 3.99 10.88
C SER A 141 -13.10 5.29 10.07
N ASP A 142 -11.95 5.95 9.86
CA ASP A 142 -11.90 7.22 9.15
C ASP A 142 -12.10 7.02 7.64
N MET A 143 -12.80 7.98 7.02
CA MET A 143 -12.96 8.06 5.57
C MET A 143 -11.92 8.98 4.90
N LYS A 144 -10.88 9.35 5.63
CA LYS A 144 -9.74 10.15 5.16
C LYS A 144 -8.45 9.56 5.70
N VAL A 145 -7.39 9.71 4.92
CA VAL A 145 -6.05 9.27 5.28
C VAL A 145 -5.12 10.45 5.57
N LYS A 146 -4.07 10.20 6.32
CA LYS A 146 -2.93 11.11 6.46
C LYS A 146 -1.82 10.58 5.56
N THR A 147 -1.63 11.23 4.42
CA THR A 147 -0.55 10.88 3.50
C THR A 147 0.79 11.37 4.01
N PHE A 148 1.85 10.61 3.71
CA PHE A 148 3.22 11.03 3.93
C PHE A 148 4.07 10.73 2.68
N ASP A 149 5.08 11.56 2.45
CA ASP A 149 6.07 11.42 1.39
C ASP A 149 7.47 11.47 2.02
N ALA A 150 8.52 11.32 1.24
CA ALA A 150 9.94 11.17 1.58
C ALA A 150 10.45 12.00 2.78
N MET A 151 9.82 13.11 3.08
CA MET A 151 10.16 13.98 4.23
C MET A 151 10.02 13.30 5.61
N ARG A 152 9.36 12.15 5.73
CA ARG A 152 9.25 11.38 6.98
C ARG A 152 10.23 10.20 7.08
N ARG A 153 11.09 10.02 6.10
CA ARG A 153 12.02 8.90 5.99
C ARG A 153 12.89 8.71 7.24
N GLU A 154 13.50 9.78 7.74
CA GLU A 154 14.40 9.76 8.91
C GLU A 154 13.73 9.21 10.19
N LYS A 155 12.40 9.31 10.27
CA LYS A 155 11.61 8.80 11.41
C LYS A 155 11.14 7.36 11.22
N LEU A 156 11.03 6.89 9.98
CA LEU A 156 10.44 5.59 9.67
C LEU A 156 11.49 4.50 9.44
N ILE A 157 12.68 4.88 9.00
CA ILE A 157 13.75 3.92 8.71
C ILE A 157 14.90 4.14 9.69
N ASN A 158 15.13 3.18 10.56
CA ASN A 158 16.37 3.14 11.34
C ASN A 158 17.44 2.39 10.54
N VAL A 159 18.17 3.13 9.70
CA VAL A 159 19.16 2.60 8.77
C VAL A 159 20.27 1.81 9.48
N LYS A 160 20.62 2.18 10.73
CA LYS A 160 21.70 1.52 11.48
C LYS A 160 21.42 0.05 11.79
N ASN A 161 20.16 -0.36 11.88
CA ASN A 161 19.77 -1.72 12.31
C ASN A 161 18.93 -2.46 11.26
N SER A 162 18.78 -1.94 10.03
CA SER A 162 17.88 -2.51 9.01
C SER A 162 16.45 -2.73 9.52
N VAL A 163 16.01 -1.87 10.46
CA VAL A 163 14.68 -1.94 11.06
C VAL A 163 13.83 -0.80 10.51
N LEU A 164 12.71 -1.16 9.92
CA LEU A 164 11.70 -0.24 9.40
C LEU A 164 10.52 -0.18 10.37
N GLN A 165 10.14 1.02 10.77
CA GLN A 165 8.94 1.24 11.58
C GLN A 165 7.74 1.46 10.69
N LEU A 166 6.80 0.52 10.73
CA LEU A 166 5.55 0.58 9.99
C LEU A 166 4.43 1.02 10.95
N PRO A 167 3.91 2.25 10.80
CA PRO A 167 2.90 2.77 11.71
C PRO A 167 1.66 1.88 11.81
N ALA A 168 0.91 1.99 12.90
CA ALA A 168 -0.39 1.35 13.02
C ALA A 168 -1.31 1.79 11.87
N TYR A 169 -2.09 0.86 11.33
CA TYR A 169 -3.08 1.12 10.28
C TYR A 169 -2.51 1.90 9.08
N SER A 170 -1.43 1.40 8.49
CA SER A 170 -0.72 2.08 7.42
C SER A 170 -0.46 1.23 6.19
N VAL A 171 -0.32 1.92 5.06
CA VAL A 171 0.25 1.38 3.82
C VAL A 171 1.47 2.22 3.47
N MET A 172 2.58 1.56 3.16
CA MET A 172 3.83 2.22 2.80
C MET A 172 4.39 1.58 1.52
N ALA A 173 4.86 2.41 0.61
CA ALA A 173 5.65 1.99 -0.54
C ALA A 173 7.03 2.63 -0.49
N ILE A 174 8.05 1.85 -0.77
CA ILE A 174 9.44 2.27 -0.84
C ILE A 174 9.97 1.87 -2.21
N SER A 175 10.53 2.83 -2.96
CA SER A 175 11.22 2.56 -4.21
C SER A 175 12.69 2.93 -4.13
N PHE A 176 13.53 2.12 -4.76
CA PHE A 176 14.98 2.30 -4.80
C PHE A 176 15.60 1.56 -5.97
N ASN A 177 16.74 2.05 -6.42
CA ASN A 177 17.58 1.32 -7.36
C ASN A 177 18.49 0.36 -6.58
N SER A 178 18.38 -0.93 -6.88
CA SER A 178 19.32 -1.92 -6.34
C SER A 178 20.67 -1.68 -7.05
N ASN A 179 21.64 -1.12 -6.34
CA ASN A 179 23.01 -1.19 -6.84
C ASN A 179 23.38 -2.67 -6.87
N MET A 180 23.46 -3.22 -8.09
CA MET A 180 24.06 -4.54 -8.31
C MET A 180 25.57 -4.46 -8.13
#